data_557dd8c76c448683c0f1a74b16d08e09
#
_entry.id   557dd8c76c448683c0f1a74b16d08e09
#
_cell.length_a   1.000
_cell.length_b   1.000
_cell.length_c   1.000
_cell.angle_alpha   90.00
_cell.angle_beta   90.00
_cell.angle_gamma   90.00
#
_symmetry.space_group_name_H-M   'P 1'
#
loop_
_entity.id
_entity.type
_entity.pdbx_description
1 polymer ?
#
loop_
_entity_poly.entity_id
_entity_poly.type
_entity_poly.pdbx_seq_one_letter_code
_entity_poly.pdbx_strand_id
1 'polypeptide(L)'
;MLCGAKGWKAINIFGEAQLSWLKEYRDFSHGIPTRHSIGRIIRGLKAHSLVSCFINFSNAVRESDGKEHISFDGKVVCGSNHEEIDALQLMTAMVVENGLIIYQKETSTKTNEIPVMQSMLASMNIENAVITADAMHCQIETSQLVREGKGDYVLQVKKNQGKLLKEIEAYFYIAKRDFPQVLKDNFFQELDGEHGRINEREYRLLPITEWFDETEKFKDSFSVVQVKCM
;
A
#
# COMPACT_ATOMS: atom_id res chain seq x y z
N MET A 1 -22.02 1.54 -0.88
CA MET A 1 -20.60 1.47 -1.17
C MET A 1 -19.79 1.57 0.10
N LEU A 2 -19.41 2.74 0.61
CA LEU A 2 -18.64 2.86 1.87
C LEU A 2 -19.34 2.21 3.08
N CYS A 3 -20.67 2.22 3.14
CA CYS A 3 -21.48 1.59 4.20
C CYS A 3 -21.82 0.12 3.89
N GLY A 4 -21.06 -0.58 3.07
CA GLY A 4 -21.25 -1.99 2.78
C GLY A 4 -22.37 -2.35 1.78
N ALA A 5 -23.11 -1.37 1.25
CA ALA A 5 -24.16 -1.64 0.25
C ALA A 5 -23.53 -2.07 -1.06
N LYS A 6 -23.79 -3.35 -1.46
CA LYS A 6 -23.29 -3.94 -2.69
C LYS A 6 -24.42 -4.02 -3.75
N GLY A 7 -24.15 -3.43 -4.91
CA GLY A 7 -25.09 -3.40 -6.05
C GLY A 7 -26.20 -2.35 -5.92
N TRP A 8 -26.80 -2.00 -7.04
CA TRP A 8 -27.73 -0.87 -7.18
C TRP A 8 -28.99 -0.98 -6.32
N LYS A 9 -29.48 -2.20 -6.10
CA LYS A 9 -30.63 -2.45 -5.24
C LYS A 9 -30.33 -2.16 -3.77
N ALA A 10 -29.19 -2.62 -3.27
CA ALA A 10 -28.79 -2.38 -1.88
C ALA A 10 -28.49 -0.89 -1.61
N ILE A 11 -27.90 -0.19 -2.59
CA ILE A 11 -27.68 1.26 -2.51
C ILE A 11 -28.99 2.03 -2.45
N ASN A 12 -29.99 1.65 -3.26
CA ASN A 12 -31.32 2.27 -3.21
C ASN A 12 -32.00 2.03 -1.84
N ILE A 13 -32.03 0.78 -1.36
CA ILE A 13 -32.60 0.42 -0.04
C ILE A 13 -31.92 1.21 1.10
N PHE A 14 -30.59 1.26 1.06
CA PHE A 14 -29.82 2.05 2.05
C PHE A 14 -30.20 3.54 2.01
N GLY A 15 -30.30 4.10 0.80
CA GLY A 15 -30.71 5.49 0.62
C GLY A 15 -32.09 5.77 1.18
N GLU A 16 -33.08 4.90 0.93
CA GLU A 16 -34.43 5.00 1.47
C GLU A 16 -34.43 4.92 3.00
N ALA A 17 -33.67 3.98 3.57
CA ALA A 17 -33.56 3.82 5.02
C ALA A 17 -32.88 5.02 5.72
N GLN A 18 -31.99 5.71 5.02
CA GLN A 18 -31.20 6.83 5.55
C GLN A 18 -31.62 8.20 4.97
N LEU A 19 -32.82 8.29 4.39
CA LEU A 19 -33.24 9.50 3.67
C LEU A 19 -33.25 10.74 4.55
N SER A 20 -33.65 10.63 5.82
CA SER A 20 -33.65 11.75 6.78
C SER A 20 -32.26 12.33 6.97
N TRP A 21 -31.27 11.45 7.18
CA TRP A 21 -29.87 11.85 7.32
C TRP A 21 -29.29 12.41 6.02
N LEU A 22 -29.60 11.81 4.87
CA LEU A 22 -29.13 12.30 3.57
C LEU A 22 -29.66 13.69 3.24
N LYS A 23 -30.88 14.04 3.69
CA LYS A 23 -31.47 15.38 3.52
C LYS A 23 -30.71 16.49 4.24
N GLU A 24 -29.88 16.19 5.22
CA GLU A 24 -28.99 17.16 5.87
C GLU A 24 -27.89 17.66 4.92
N TYR A 25 -27.52 16.86 3.92
CA TYR A 25 -26.44 17.17 2.97
C TYR A 25 -26.94 17.66 1.62
N ARG A 26 -28.10 17.19 1.16
CA ARG A 26 -28.67 17.54 -0.16
C ARG A 26 -30.20 17.50 -0.12
N ASP A 27 -30.80 18.30 -0.98
CA ASP A 27 -32.24 18.23 -1.21
C ASP A 27 -32.61 16.96 -1.99
N PHE A 28 -33.37 16.09 -1.35
CA PHE A 28 -33.98 14.90 -1.93
C PHE A 28 -35.51 15.11 -2.07
N SER A 29 -35.93 16.22 -2.68
CA SER A 29 -37.34 16.60 -2.86
C SER A 29 -38.16 15.50 -3.53
N HIS A 30 -37.55 14.72 -4.42
CA HIS A 30 -38.18 13.59 -5.12
C HIS A 30 -37.80 12.21 -4.54
N GLY A 31 -37.22 12.17 -3.33
CA GLY A 31 -36.77 10.94 -2.69
C GLY A 31 -35.50 10.35 -3.31
N ILE A 32 -35.24 9.08 -3.01
CA ILE A 32 -34.05 8.38 -3.52
C ILE A 32 -34.27 7.90 -4.96
N PRO A 33 -33.29 8.09 -5.86
CA PRO A 33 -33.37 7.57 -7.23
C PRO A 33 -33.56 6.05 -7.25
N THR A 34 -34.31 5.54 -8.23
CA THR A 34 -34.48 4.09 -8.40
C THR A 34 -33.13 3.40 -8.68
N ARG A 35 -33.05 2.09 -8.40
CA ARG A 35 -31.84 1.29 -8.71
C ARG A 35 -31.34 1.46 -10.15
N HIS A 36 -32.25 1.61 -11.11
CA HIS A 36 -31.90 1.80 -12.52
C HIS A 36 -31.31 3.19 -12.78
N SER A 37 -31.87 4.21 -12.14
CA SER A 37 -31.34 5.58 -12.21
C SER A 37 -29.97 5.69 -11.56
N ILE A 38 -29.77 5.07 -10.39
CA ILE A 38 -28.45 5.00 -9.73
C ILE A 38 -27.43 4.36 -10.66
N GLY A 39 -27.75 3.18 -11.23
CA GLY A 39 -26.84 2.52 -12.16
C GLY A 39 -26.52 3.33 -13.41
N ARG A 40 -27.49 4.10 -13.93
CA ARG A 40 -27.27 5.00 -15.08
C ARG A 40 -26.38 6.19 -14.70
N ILE A 41 -26.62 6.80 -13.54
CA ILE A 41 -25.79 7.91 -13.05
C ILE A 41 -24.35 7.47 -12.87
N ILE A 42 -24.11 6.37 -12.16
CA ILE A 42 -22.75 5.89 -11.89
C ILE A 42 -21.99 5.54 -13.18
N ARG A 43 -22.66 4.88 -14.14
CA ARG A 43 -22.06 4.58 -15.46
C ARG A 43 -21.76 5.82 -16.30
N GLY A 44 -22.47 6.92 -16.07
CA GLY A 44 -22.22 8.22 -16.74
C GLY A 44 -21.12 9.06 -16.13
N LEU A 45 -20.62 8.69 -14.92
CA LEU A 45 -19.54 9.42 -14.28
C LEU A 45 -18.20 9.11 -14.99
N LYS A 46 -17.38 10.13 -15.14
CA LYS A 46 -16.00 9.95 -15.57
C LYS A 46 -15.21 9.27 -14.44
N ALA A 47 -14.61 8.12 -14.71
CA ALA A 47 -13.92 7.31 -13.72
C ALA A 47 -12.87 8.12 -12.93
N HIS A 48 -12.06 8.94 -13.60
CA HIS A 48 -11.03 9.76 -12.95
C HIS A 48 -11.63 10.78 -11.95
N SER A 49 -12.79 11.38 -12.26
CA SER A 49 -13.44 12.34 -11.34
C SER A 49 -13.95 11.66 -10.09
N LEU A 50 -14.48 10.43 -10.22
CA LEU A 50 -14.91 9.64 -9.08
C LEU A 50 -13.71 9.24 -8.21
N VAL A 51 -12.62 8.76 -8.82
CA VAL A 51 -11.37 8.43 -8.11
C VAL A 51 -10.83 9.65 -7.37
N SER A 52 -10.74 10.81 -8.01
CA SER A 52 -10.29 12.05 -7.35
C SER A 52 -11.17 12.43 -6.16
N CYS A 53 -12.49 12.26 -6.28
CA CYS A 53 -13.42 12.52 -5.18
C CYS A 53 -13.15 11.57 -4.00
N PHE A 54 -12.91 10.29 -4.25
CA PHE A 54 -12.56 9.32 -3.19
C PHE A 54 -11.21 9.61 -2.54
N ILE A 55 -10.19 9.99 -3.33
CA ILE A 55 -8.89 10.38 -2.79
C ILE A 55 -9.04 11.59 -1.87
N ASN A 56 -9.75 12.63 -2.31
CA ASN A 56 -10.00 13.82 -1.50
C ASN A 56 -10.76 13.48 -0.20
N PHE A 57 -11.77 12.62 -0.29
CA PHE A 57 -12.51 12.14 0.87
C PHE A 57 -11.61 11.36 1.83
N SER A 58 -10.82 10.40 1.32
CA SER A 58 -9.90 9.61 2.12
C SER A 58 -8.85 10.48 2.81
N ASN A 59 -8.30 11.48 2.11
CA ASN A 59 -7.37 12.44 2.71
C ASN A 59 -8.04 13.31 3.79
N ALA A 60 -9.31 13.66 3.63
CA ALA A 60 -10.04 14.47 4.61
C ALA A 60 -10.40 13.71 5.90
N VAL A 61 -10.57 12.37 5.79
CA VAL A 61 -10.85 11.50 6.96
C VAL A 61 -9.60 10.81 7.51
N ARG A 62 -8.46 11.04 6.86
CA ARG A 62 -7.17 10.52 7.28
C ARG A 62 -6.68 11.30 8.48
N GLU A 63 -6.74 10.68 9.65
CA GLU A 63 -6.16 11.22 10.88
C GLU A 63 -4.66 10.90 10.87
N SER A 64 -3.83 11.93 10.90
CA SER A 64 -2.37 11.79 10.91
C SER A 64 -1.81 12.23 12.27
N ASP A 65 -2.11 11.47 13.33
CA ASP A 65 -1.56 11.71 14.66
C ASP A 65 -0.16 11.11 14.89
N GLY A 66 0.55 10.78 13.83
CA GLY A 66 1.88 10.19 13.94
C GLY A 66 2.40 9.59 12.64
N LYS A 67 3.27 8.61 12.75
CA LYS A 67 3.77 7.85 11.60
C LYS A 67 2.71 6.86 11.14
N GLU A 68 2.20 7.04 9.93
CA GLU A 68 1.29 6.08 9.29
C GLU A 68 2.09 5.03 8.51
N HIS A 69 1.62 3.80 8.52
CA HIS A 69 2.15 2.76 7.65
C HIS A 69 1.28 2.63 6.39
N ILE A 70 1.83 2.99 5.23
CA ILE A 70 1.15 2.87 3.94
C ILE A 70 1.74 1.68 3.18
N SER A 71 0.92 0.65 2.97
CA SER A 71 1.28 -0.52 2.17
C SER A 71 0.80 -0.37 0.74
N PHE A 72 1.70 -0.66 -0.22
CA PHE A 72 1.37 -0.77 -1.63
C PHE A 72 1.29 -2.23 -2.05
N ASP A 73 0.18 -2.60 -2.70
CA ASP A 73 -0.07 -3.96 -3.17
C ASP A 73 -0.77 -3.95 -4.54
N GLY A 74 -0.27 -4.76 -5.46
CA GLY A 74 -0.86 -4.99 -6.77
C GLY A 74 -1.80 -6.18 -6.74
N LYS A 75 -3.08 -6.01 -7.16
CA LYS A 75 -4.07 -7.10 -7.19
C LYS A 75 -4.79 -7.19 -8.51
N VAL A 76 -4.95 -8.42 -8.96
CA VAL A 76 -5.88 -8.75 -10.06
C VAL A 76 -7.30 -8.79 -9.51
N VAL A 77 -8.20 -8.02 -10.12
CA VAL A 77 -9.62 -8.00 -9.73
C VAL A 77 -10.30 -9.28 -10.21
N CYS A 78 -10.76 -10.11 -9.26
CA CYS A 78 -11.46 -11.35 -9.57
C CYS A 78 -12.72 -11.11 -10.40
N GLY A 79 -12.93 -11.90 -11.47
CA GLY A 79 -14.09 -11.80 -12.34
C GLY A 79 -14.07 -10.61 -13.32
N SER A 80 -12.94 -9.91 -13.46
CA SER A 80 -12.76 -8.84 -14.46
C SER A 80 -12.28 -9.38 -15.81
N ASN A 81 -11.89 -10.65 -15.89
CA ASN A 81 -11.46 -11.29 -17.12
C ASN A 81 -12.67 -11.71 -17.94
N HIS A 82 -12.75 -11.27 -19.20
CA HIS A 82 -13.73 -11.66 -20.21
C HIS A 82 -12.98 -12.08 -21.48
N GLU A 83 -13.62 -12.84 -22.38
CA GLU A 83 -12.98 -13.47 -23.56
C GLU A 83 -12.13 -12.52 -24.43
N GLU A 84 -12.40 -11.20 -24.40
CA GLU A 84 -11.70 -10.18 -25.19
C GLU A 84 -11.01 -9.10 -24.32
N ILE A 85 -11.10 -9.18 -22.98
CA ILE A 85 -10.59 -8.13 -22.07
C ILE A 85 -9.69 -8.77 -21.02
N ASP A 86 -8.44 -8.32 -20.97
CA ASP A 86 -7.49 -8.73 -19.93
C ASP A 86 -8.02 -8.39 -18.54
N ALA A 87 -7.67 -9.22 -17.55
CA ALA A 87 -8.07 -9.00 -16.17
C ALA A 87 -7.58 -7.64 -15.66
N LEU A 88 -8.49 -6.88 -15.04
CA LEU A 88 -8.17 -5.59 -14.44
C LEU A 88 -7.17 -5.78 -13.29
N GLN A 89 -6.03 -5.13 -13.38
CA GLN A 89 -5.04 -5.06 -12.32
C GLN A 89 -5.09 -3.69 -11.66
N LEU A 90 -5.06 -3.66 -10.34
CA LEU A 90 -5.07 -2.42 -9.55
C LEU A 90 -3.88 -2.39 -8.60
N MET A 91 -3.11 -1.30 -8.65
CA MET A 91 -2.20 -0.91 -7.59
C MET A 91 -3.00 -0.17 -6.52
N THR A 92 -2.89 -0.60 -5.27
CA THR A 92 -3.62 -0.04 -4.13
C THR A 92 -2.64 0.47 -3.09
N ALA A 93 -2.86 1.68 -2.61
CA ALA A 93 -2.20 2.24 -1.43
C ALA A 93 -3.20 2.23 -0.26
N MET A 94 -2.83 1.61 0.85
CA MET A 94 -3.68 1.39 2.02
C MET A 94 -2.95 1.78 3.30
N VAL A 95 -3.61 2.53 4.18
CA VAL A 95 -3.16 2.77 5.55
C VAL A 95 -3.43 1.49 6.35
N VAL A 96 -2.37 0.88 6.88
CA VAL A 96 -2.44 -0.46 7.49
C VAL A 96 -3.20 -0.44 8.81
N GLU A 97 -3.06 0.60 9.62
CA GLU A 97 -3.64 0.73 10.96
C GLU A 97 -5.18 0.63 10.96
N ASN A 98 -5.81 1.16 9.95
CA ASN A 98 -7.29 1.21 9.86
C ASN A 98 -7.86 0.55 8.59
N GLY A 99 -7.01 0.00 7.73
CA GLY A 99 -7.41 -0.63 6.46
C GLY A 99 -7.97 0.37 5.43
N LEU A 100 -7.73 1.67 5.59
CA LEU A 100 -8.24 2.70 4.69
C LEU A 100 -7.48 2.70 3.37
N ILE A 101 -8.19 2.43 2.28
CA ILE A 101 -7.63 2.59 0.93
C ILE A 101 -7.63 4.08 0.59
N ILE A 102 -6.43 4.64 0.43
CA ILE A 102 -6.23 6.08 0.15
C ILE A 102 -6.00 6.37 -1.31
N TYR A 103 -5.54 5.39 -2.09
CA TYR A 103 -5.39 5.53 -3.53
C TYR A 103 -5.48 4.17 -4.23
N GLN A 104 -6.10 4.17 -5.41
CA GLN A 104 -6.06 3.03 -6.34
C GLN A 104 -5.81 3.55 -7.75
N LYS A 105 -4.97 2.83 -8.49
CA LYS A 105 -4.68 3.12 -9.89
C LYS A 105 -4.61 1.84 -10.70
N GLU A 106 -5.22 1.87 -11.89
CA GLU A 106 -5.17 0.76 -12.83
C GLU A 106 -3.75 0.56 -13.35
N THR A 107 -3.32 -0.70 -13.41
CA THR A 107 -2.12 -1.13 -14.10
C THR A 107 -2.54 -1.96 -15.31
N SER A 108 -2.05 -1.63 -16.50
CA SER A 108 -2.30 -2.50 -17.65
C SER A 108 -1.45 -3.77 -17.52
N THR A 109 -1.95 -4.91 -18.02
CA THR A 109 -1.21 -6.18 -18.04
C THR A 109 0.14 -6.10 -18.77
N LYS A 110 0.33 -5.09 -19.62
CA LYS A 110 1.57 -4.81 -20.35
C LYS A 110 2.46 -3.77 -19.67
N THR A 111 1.98 -3.12 -18.62
CA THR A 111 2.72 -2.06 -17.92
C THR A 111 3.28 -2.63 -16.64
N ASN A 112 4.58 -2.44 -16.44
CA ASN A 112 5.22 -2.77 -15.19
C ASN A 112 4.57 -1.96 -14.04
N GLU A 113 4.24 -2.60 -12.92
CA GLU A 113 3.64 -1.99 -11.73
C GLU A 113 4.54 -0.91 -11.10
N ILE A 114 5.86 -0.99 -11.29
CA ILE A 114 6.84 -0.04 -10.75
C ILE A 114 6.53 1.41 -11.14
N PRO A 115 6.38 1.78 -12.45
CA PRO A 115 6.05 3.16 -12.82
C PRO A 115 4.71 3.63 -12.27
N VAL A 116 3.74 2.72 -12.11
CA VAL A 116 2.42 3.05 -11.55
C VAL A 116 2.56 3.45 -10.09
N MET A 117 3.24 2.63 -9.27
CA MET A 117 3.51 2.95 -7.86
C MET A 117 4.28 4.28 -7.73
N GLN A 118 5.34 4.48 -8.53
CA GLN A 118 6.12 5.72 -8.52
C GLN A 118 5.26 6.95 -8.85
N SER A 119 4.36 6.84 -9.82
CA SER A 119 3.42 7.93 -10.15
C SER A 119 2.39 8.20 -9.04
N MET A 120 1.99 7.17 -8.29
CA MET A 120 1.12 7.33 -7.11
C MET A 120 1.87 8.04 -5.98
N LEU A 121 3.09 7.61 -5.65
CA LEU A 121 3.94 8.26 -4.64
C LEU A 121 4.15 9.74 -4.94
N ALA A 122 4.43 10.10 -6.18
CA ALA A 122 4.61 11.50 -6.61
C ALA A 122 3.36 12.38 -6.46
N SER A 123 2.16 11.77 -6.39
CA SER A 123 0.87 12.48 -6.31
C SER A 123 0.22 12.45 -4.93
N MET A 124 0.76 11.69 -3.99
CA MET A 124 0.20 11.50 -2.65
C MET A 124 0.93 12.34 -1.60
N ASN A 125 0.20 12.73 -0.55
CA ASN A 125 0.86 13.20 0.67
C ASN A 125 1.31 11.98 1.48
N ILE A 126 2.63 11.79 1.58
CA ILE A 126 3.29 10.71 2.33
C ILE A 126 4.22 11.24 3.41
N GLU A 127 4.09 12.53 3.77
CA GLU A 127 4.88 13.14 4.84
C GLU A 127 4.66 12.40 6.17
N ASN A 128 5.75 12.02 6.83
CA ASN A 128 5.79 11.20 8.05
C ASN A 128 5.22 9.77 7.90
N ALA A 129 4.93 9.29 6.69
CA ALA A 129 4.49 7.91 6.49
C ALA A 129 5.67 6.95 6.33
N VAL A 130 5.47 5.67 6.69
CA VAL A 130 6.36 4.56 6.36
C VAL A 130 5.77 3.79 5.19
N ILE A 131 6.48 3.74 4.09
CA ILE A 131 6.04 3.08 2.86
C ILE A 131 6.58 1.66 2.81
N THR A 132 5.70 0.69 2.58
CA THR A 132 6.06 -0.70 2.31
C THR A 132 5.49 -1.19 0.99
N ALA A 133 6.22 -2.06 0.32
CA ALA A 133 5.80 -2.67 -0.93
C ALA A 133 6.55 -3.99 -1.17
N ASP A 134 6.04 -4.79 -2.13
CA ASP A 134 6.71 -6.01 -2.57
C ASP A 134 8.11 -5.74 -3.12
N ALA A 135 8.94 -6.78 -3.12
CA ALA A 135 10.35 -6.73 -3.53
C ALA A 135 10.57 -6.16 -4.94
N MET A 136 9.63 -6.32 -5.87
CA MET A 136 9.74 -5.73 -7.20
C MET A 136 9.84 -4.20 -7.18
N HIS A 137 9.27 -3.56 -6.15
CA HIS A 137 9.28 -2.12 -5.93
C HIS A 137 10.52 -1.61 -5.18
N CYS A 138 11.45 -2.51 -4.81
CA CYS A 138 12.76 -2.15 -4.27
C CYS A 138 13.63 -1.56 -5.39
N GLN A 139 13.40 -0.28 -5.70
CA GLN A 139 14.07 0.48 -6.76
C GLN A 139 14.64 1.77 -6.20
N ILE A 140 15.73 2.24 -6.79
CA ILE A 140 16.41 3.48 -6.37
C ILE A 140 15.45 4.67 -6.48
N GLU A 141 14.74 4.79 -7.60
CA GLU A 141 13.78 5.87 -7.83
C GLU A 141 12.61 5.83 -6.83
N THR A 142 12.19 4.63 -6.41
CA THR A 142 11.15 4.49 -5.38
C THR A 142 11.62 5.08 -4.06
N SER A 143 12.86 4.77 -3.63
CA SER A 143 13.42 5.32 -2.39
C SER A 143 13.57 6.85 -2.46
N GLN A 144 13.98 7.38 -3.61
CA GLN A 144 14.11 8.82 -3.84
C GLN A 144 12.77 9.53 -3.72
N LEU A 145 11.73 9.03 -4.40
CA LEU A 145 10.39 9.61 -4.35
C LEU A 145 9.80 9.61 -2.93
N VAL A 146 10.01 8.52 -2.18
CA VAL A 146 9.55 8.46 -0.78
C VAL A 146 10.25 9.51 0.07
N ARG A 147 11.58 9.64 -0.05
CA ARG A 147 12.35 10.62 0.73
C ARG A 147 12.06 12.07 0.30
N GLU A 148 11.81 12.32 -0.98
CA GLU A 148 11.37 13.64 -1.48
C GLU A 148 10.00 14.03 -0.92
N GLY A 149 9.10 13.04 -0.77
CA GLY A 149 7.81 13.22 -0.10
C GLY A 149 7.89 13.26 1.43
N LYS A 150 9.11 13.28 2.02
CA LYS A 150 9.38 13.28 3.47
C LYS A 150 8.82 12.04 4.20
N GLY A 151 8.64 10.94 3.50
CA GLY A 151 8.31 9.64 4.06
C GLY A 151 9.56 8.81 4.38
N ASP A 152 9.37 7.74 5.11
CA ASP A 152 10.35 6.67 5.33
C ASP A 152 9.94 5.42 4.53
N TYR A 153 10.85 4.48 4.30
CA TYR A 153 10.53 3.26 3.57
C TYR A 153 11.12 2.01 4.23
N VAL A 154 10.40 0.91 4.06
CA VAL A 154 10.90 -0.45 4.32
C VAL A 154 10.65 -1.28 3.07
N LEU A 155 11.70 -1.53 2.30
CA LEU A 155 11.63 -2.24 1.02
C LEU A 155 12.27 -3.62 1.13
N GLN A 156 11.58 -4.63 0.63
CA GLN A 156 12.07 -6.00 0.66
C GLN A 156 13.12 -6.23 -0.44
N VAL A 157 14.31 -6.68 -0.06
CA VAL A 157 15.38 -7.04 -1.00
C VAL A 157 15.30 -8.52 -1.33
N LYS A 158 15.22 -8.84 -2.62
CA LYS A 158 15.24 -10.21 -3.16
C LYS A 158 16.23 -10.31 -4.33
N LYS A 159 16.20 -11.42 -5.08
CA LYS A 159 17.09 -11.70 -6.21
C LYS A 159 17.02 -10.66 -7.35
N ASN A 160 15.93 -9.86 -7.42
CA ASN A 160 15.80 -8.74 -8.36
C ASN A 160 16.86 -7.64 -8.11
N GLN A 161 17.34 -7.53 -6.87
CA GLN A 161 18.44 -6.65 -6.46
C GLN A 161 19.66 -7.51 -6.02
N GLY A 162 20.16 -8.34 -6.95
CA GLY A 162 21.10 -9.39 -6.63
C GLY A 162 22.46 -8.94 -6.09
N LYS A 163 22.93 -7.74 -6.43
CA LYS A 163 24.16 -7.14 -5.86
C LYS A 163 23.94 -6.70 -4.44
N LEU A 164 22.90 -5.89 -4.21
CA LEU A 164 22.50 -5.43 -2.89
C LEU A 164 22.21 -6.61 -1.94
N LEU A 165 21.51 -7.64 -2.41
CA LEU A 165 21.24 -8.84 -1.61
C LEU A 165 22.54 -9.49 -1.13
N LYS A 166 23.53 -9.67 -2.03
CA LYS A 166 24.83 -10.28 -1.68
C LYS A 166 25.62 -9.44 -0.67
N GLU A 167 25.60 -8.11 -0.81
CA GLU A 167 26.23 -7.22 0.17
C GLU A 167 25.59 -7.36 1.55
N ILE A 168 24.26 -7.35 1.62
CA ILE A 168 23.51 -7.52 2.86
C ILE A 168 23.82 -8.90 3.48
N GLU A 169 23.80 -9.97 2.70
CA GLU A 169 24.11 -11.32 3.18
C GLU A 169 25.55 -11.40 3.72
N ALA A 170 26.52 -10.82 3.02
CA ALA A 170 27.92 -10.77 3.45
C ALA A 170 28.07 -9.98 4.76
N TYR A 171 27.35 -8.86 4.90
CA TYR A 171 27.38 -8.04 6.11
C TYR A 171 26.84 -8.79 7.33
N PHE A 172 25.69 -9.47 7.20
CA PHE A 172 25.17 -10.33 8.28
C PHE A 172 26.09 -11.49 8.61
N TYR A 173 26.77 -12.05 7.60
CA TYR A 173 27.78 -13.10 7.84
C TYR A 173 28.96 -12.57 8.66
N ILE A 174 29.53 -11.41 8.30
CA ILE A 174 30.62 -10.76 9.01
C ILE A 174 30.16 -10.36 10.43
N ALA A 175 28.99 -9.74 10.56
CA ALA A 175 28.48 -9.34 11.86
C ALA A 175 28.30 -10.53 12.82
N LYS A 176 27.83 -11.67 12.29
CA LYS A 176 27.70 -12.91 13.09
C LYS A 176 29.03 -13.44 13.58
N ARG A 177 30.10 -13.29 12.79
CA ARG A 177 31.45 -13.76 13.12
C ARG A 177 32.18 -12.81 14.05
N ASP A 178 32.18 -11.51 13.73
CA ASP A 178 33.07 -10.52 14.34
C ASP A 178 32.37 -9.65 15.38
N PHE A 179 31.06 -9.45 15.26
CA PHE A 179 30.28 -8.56 16.14
C PHE A 179 28.97 -9.23 16.65
N PRO A 180 29.01 -10.45 17.20
CA PRO A 180 27.80 -11.18 17.57
C PRO A 180 26.93 -10.47 18.63
N GLN A 181 27.51 -9.59 19.42
CA GLN A 181 26.80 -8.82 20.43
C GLN A 181 25.82 -7.82 19.79
N VAL A 182 26.23 -7.14 18.72
CA VAL A 182 25.36 -6.19 18.00
C VAL A 182 24.12 -6.88 17.47
N LEU A 183 24.25 -8.12 16.97
CA LEU A 183 23.09 -8.90 16.51
C LEU A 183 22.17 -9.35 17.65
N LYS A 184 22.70 -9.56 18.87
CA LYS A 184 21.90 -9.90 20.05
C LYS A 184 21.15 -8.68 20.59
N ASP A 185 21.81 -7.53 20.61
CA ASP A 185 21.22 -6.29 21.12
C ASP A 185 20.11 -5.76 20.21
N ASN A 186 20.15 -6.13 18.91
CA ASN A 186 19.19 -5.72 17.88
C ASN A 186 18.39 -6.93 17.35
N PHE A 187 18.00 -7.82 18.24
CA PHE A 187 17.19 -9.01 17.97
C PHE A 187 15.77 -8.83 18.47
N PHE A 188 14.82 -9.19 17.63
CA PHE A 188 13.41 -9.27 17.99
C PHE A 188 12.81 -10.58 17.47
N GLN A 189 11.91 -11.17 18.22
CA GLN A 189 11.20 -12.41 17.86
C GLN A 189 9.71 -12.21 18.04
N GLU A 190 8.96 -12.70 17.07
CA GLU A 190 7.51 -12.64 17.07
C GLU A 190 6.94 -14.05 16.86
N LEU A 191 5.94 -14.39 17.67
CA LEU A 191 5.13 -15.58 17.51
C LEU A 191 3.73 -15.16 17.09
N ASP A 192 3.32 -15.57 15.91
CA ASP A 192 1.99 -15.29 15.37
C ASP A 192 1.22 -16.60 15.17
N GLY A 193 0.01 -16.65 15.74
CA GLY A 193 -0.86 -17.83 15.77
C GLY A 193 -2.14 -17.68 14.94
N GLU A 194 -2.09 -17.11 13.74
CA GLU A 194 -3.27 -16.99 12.90
C GLU A 194 -3.58 -18.24 12.07
N HIS A 195 -4.88 -18.50 11.87
CA HIS A 195 -5.41 -19.57 11.00
C HIS A 195 -4.92 -20.99 11.31
N GLY A 196 -4.59 -21.29 12.60
CA GLY A 196 -4.16 -22.64 13.01
C GLY A 196 -2.72 -22.98 12.62
N ARG A 197 -1.91 -21.98 12.24
CA ARG A 197 -0.47 -22.10 12.04
C ARG A 197 0.26 -21.22 13.04
N ILE A 198 1.32 -21.74 13.62
CA ILE A 198 2.25 -20.95 14.43
C ILE A 198 3.36 -20.54 13.49
N ASN A 199 3.51 -19.25 13.27
CA ASN A 199 4.61 -18.66 12.52
C ASN A 199 5.54 -18.00 13.52
N GLU A 200 6.76 -18.47 13.59
CA GLU A 200 7.83 -17.84 14.35
C GLU A 200 8.70 -17.02 13.41
N ARG A 201 8.88 -15.74 13.74
CA ARG A 201 9.72 -14.82 12.95
C ARG A 201 10.82 -14.23 13.83
N GLU A 202 12.05 -14.36 13.37
CA GLU A 202 13.21 -13.69 13.96
C GLU A 202 13.61 -12.51 13.10
N TYR A 203 13.84 -11.38 13.74
CA TYR A 203 14.32 -10.15 13.12
C TYR A 203 15.68 -9.78 13.70
N ARG A 204 16.64 -9.48 12.84
CA ARG A 204 17.96 -8.96 13.21
C ARG A 204 18.22 -7.70 12.44
N LEU A 205 18.46 -6.60 13.13
CA LEU A 205 18.69 -5.29 12.54
C LEU A 205 20.16 -4.92 12.68
N LEU A 206 20.73 -4.40 11.58
CA LEU A 206 22.07 -3.83 11.56
C LEU A 206 22.02 -2.41 10.96
N PRO A 207 22.72 -1.43 11.54
CA PRO A 207 22.88 -0.12 10.93
C PRO A 207 23.69 -0.24 9.63
N ILE A 208 23.36 0.60 8.65
CA ILE A 208 24.19 0.73 7.44
C ILE A 208 25.45 1.48 7.80
N THR A 209 26.60 0.98 7.32
CA THR A 209 27.93 1.56 7.51
C THR A 209 28.52 1.90 6.15
N GLU A 210 29.62 2.66 6.12
CA GLU A 210 30.32 3.10 4.91
C GLU A 210 30.80 1.96 3.97
N TRP A 211 30.58 0.71 4.33
CA TRP A 211 30.98 -0.46 3.54
C TRP A 211 30.00 -0.86 2.44
N PHE A 212 28.87 -0.15 2.34
CA PHE A 212 27.80 -0.52 1.42
C PHE A 212 27.78 0.38 0.18
N ASP A 213 28.38 -0.09 -0.90
CA ASP A 213 28.34 0.63 -2.19
C ASP A 213 26.93 0.64 -2.81
N GLU A 214 26.20 -0.46 -2.70
CA GLU A 214 24.86 -0.58 -3.30
C GLU A 214 23.79 0.12 -2.47
N THR A 215 23.91 0.14 -1.13
CA THR A 215 22.95 0.84 -0.27
C THR A 215 23.05 2.35 -0.38
N GLU A 216 24.21 2.91 -0.69
CA GLU A 216 24.39 4.35 -0.91
C GLU A 216 23.48 4.89 -2.04
N LYS A 217 23.10 4.02 -2.99
CA LYS A 217 22.18 4.38 -4.07
C LYS A 217 20.75 4.60 -3.58
N PHE A 218 20.39 3.97 -2.45
CA PHE A 218 19.07 4.12 -1.83
C PHE A 218 19.09 5.29 -0.87
N LYS A 219 18.41 6.37 -1.24
CA LYS A 219 18.45 7.65 -0.54
C LYS A 219 18.09 7.52 0.94
N ASP A 220 18.99 7.98 1.81
CA ASP A 220 18.82 8.00 3.26
C ASP A 220 18.48 6.63 3.87
N SER A 221 19.07 5.55 3.38
CA SER A 221 18.94 4.23 3.99
C SER A 221 19.76 4.16 5.29
N PHE A 222 19.13 3.71 6.40
CA PHE A 222 19.76 3.72 7.74
C PHE A 222 20.12 2.35 8.25
N SER A 223 19.37 1.33 7.86
CA SER A 223 19.52 -0.01 8.40
C SER A 223 19.08 -1.09 7.42
N VAL A 224 19.60 -2.29 7.66
CA VAL A 224 19.17 -3.51 6.99
C VAL A 224 18.62 -4.49 8.02
N VAL A 225 17.54 -5.19 7.65
CA VAL A 225 16.89 -6.17 8.52
C VAL A 225 16.90 -7.54 7.86
N GLN A 226 17.38 -8.54 8.58
CA GLN A 226 17.24 -9.94 8.21
C GLN A 226 16.00 -10.52 8.91
N VAL A 227 15.07 -11.10 8.14
CA VAL A 227 13.89 -11.80 8.65
C VAL A 227 14.06 -13.29 8.38
N LYS A 228 13.91 -14.12 9.40
CA LYS A 228 13.82 -15.58 9.28
C LYS A 228 12.45 -16.03 9.74
N CYS A 229 11.79 -16.84 8.89
CA CYS A 229 10.55 -17.53 9.26
C CYS A 229 10.88 -18.99 9.56
N MET A 230 10.38 -19.51 10.67
CA MET A 230 10.53 -20.91 11.12
C MET A 230 9.17 -21.57 11.24
#